data_d810970059549ce73c8585316403dc77
#
_entry.id   d810970059549ce73c8585316403dc77
#
_cell.length_a   1.000
_cell.length_b   1.000
_cell.length_c   1.000
_cell.angle_alpha   90.00
_cell.angle_beta   90.00
_cell.angle_gamma   90.00
#
_symmetry.space_group_name_H-M   'P 1'
#
loop_
_entity.id
_entity.type
_entity.pdbx_description
1 polymer ?
#
loop_
_entity_poly.entity_id
_entity_poly.type
_entity_poly.pdbx_seq_one_letter_code
_entity_poly.pdbx_strand_id
1 'polypeptide(L)'
;MHGGDCYRNEVNMDFSINVNPLGIPEEIADAMQQSLTQAMVYPDPQCQALRQAIGGVYQKDAACIVCGNGASDLLLAFARAF
;
A
#
# COMPACT_ATOMS: atom_id res chain seq x y z
N MET A 1 -13.07 6.49 -14.70
CA MET A 1 -12.67 7.78 -14.12
C MET A 1 -12.34 7.55 -12.65
N HIS A 2 -11.16 7.92 -12.22
CA HIS A 2 -10.78 7.86 -10.80
C HIS A 2 -11.04 9.20 -10.13
N GLY A 3 -11.49 9.16 -8.85
CA GLY A 3 -11.54 10.35 -8.02
C GLY A 3 -10.15 10.88 -7.65
N GLY A 4 -10.09 12.01 -6.97
CA GLY A 4 -8.83 12.57 -6.46
C GLY A 4 -7.99 13.34 -7.47
N ASP A 5 -8.53 13.70 -8.64
CA ASP A 5 -7.81 14.52 -9.63
C ASP A 5 -7.76 15.99 -9.23
N CYS A 6 -6.92 16.30 -8.23
CA CYS A 6 -6.63 17.66 -7.79
C CYS A 6 -5.62 18.40 -8.69
N TYR A 7 -5.05 17.71 -9.69
CA TYR A 7 -4.05 18.29 -10.60
C TYR A 7 -4.70 19.07 -11.75
N ARG A 8 -5.90 18.68 -12.14
CA ARG A 8 -6.65 19.29 -13.25
C ARG A 8 -7.91 20.04 -12.79
N ASN A 9 -8.26 19.87 -11.51
CA ASN A 9 -9.46 20.48 -10.93
C ASN A 9 -9.09 21.22 -9.66
N GLU A 10 -9.66 22.41 -9.49
CA GLU A 10 -9.58 23.11 -8.23
C GLU A 10 -10.59 22.49 -7.25
N VAL A 11 -10.08 21.80 -6.23
CA VAL A 11 -10.91 21.02 -5.30
C VAL A 11 -10.75 21.60 -3.90
N ASN A 12 -11.85 22.12 -3.35
CA ASN A 12 -11.90 22.60 -1.97
C ASN A 12 -12.21 21.48 -0.98
N MET A 13 -13.03 20.52 -1.37
CA MET A 13 -13.36 19.31 -0.60
C MET A 13 -13.46 18.12 -1.54
N ASP A 14 -12.78 17.04 -1.22
CA ASP A 14 -12.77 15.80 -2.01
C ASP A 14 -13.42 14.67 -1.22
N PHE A 15 -14.56 14.20 -1.70
CA PHE A 15 -15.27 13.03 -1.16
C PHE A 15 -15.11 11.78 -2.05
N SER A 16 -14.31 11.86 -3.10
CA SER A 16 -14.17 10.78 -4.08
C SER A 16 -13.14 9.72 -3.70
N ILE A 17 -12.27 10.01 -2.74
CA ILE A 17 -11.20 9.11 -2.26
C ILE A 17 -11.11 9.14 -0.74
N ASN A 18 -10.61 8.03 -0.19
CA ASN A 18 -10.29 7.93 1.24
C ASN A 18 -8.83 8.31 1.47
N VAL A 19 -8.62 9.52 1.98
CA VAL A 19 -7.30 10.00 2.39
C VAL A 19 -7.38 10.44 3.84
N ASN A 20 -6.36 10.12 4.64
CA ASN A 20 -6.28 10.60 6.00
C ASN A 20 -6.13 12.14 6.01
N PRO A 21 -7.11 12.89 6.51
CA PRO A 21 -7.07 14.37 6.51
C PRO A 21 -5.97 14.93 7.41
N LEU A 22 -5.44 14.14 8.34
CA LEU A 22 -4.32 14.50 9.22
C LEU A 22 -2.95 14.26 8.58
N GLY A 23 -2.93 13.73 7.35
CA GLY A 23 -1.71 13.41 6.63
C GLY A 23 -1.06 12.10 7.06
N ILE A 24 0.23 11.98 6.81
CA ILE A 24 1.01 10.78 7.14
C ILE A 24 1.44 10.86 8.61
N PRO A 25 1.20 9.82 9.45
CA PRO A 25 1.75 9.76 10.79
C PRO A 25 3.27 9.90 10.80
N GLU A 26 3.81 10.59 11.80
CA GLU A 26 5.25 10.89 11.88
C GLU A 26 6.10 9.62 11.87
N GLU A 27 5.70 8.59 12.62
CA GLU A 27 6.41 7.31 12.66
C GLU A 27 6.47 6.63 11.28
N ILE A 28 5.42 6.78 10.48
CA ILE A 28 5.40 6.23 9.12
C ILE A 28 6.32 7.03 8.20
N ALA A 29 6.30 8.36 8.29
CA ALA A 29 7.18 9.23 7.51
C ALA A 29 8.66 8.93 7.83
N ASP A 30 9.00 8.76 9.09
CA ASP A 30 10.35 8.43 9.54
C ASP A 30 10.78 7.04 9.03
N ALA A 31 9.92 6.04 9.11
CA ALA A 31 10.20 4.70 8.60
C ALA A 31 10.43 4.72 7.08
N MET A 32 9.64 5.47 6.33
CA MET A 32 9.82 5.65 4.89
C MET A 32 11.16 6.31 4.58
N GLN A 33 11.54 7.35 5.32
CA GLN A 33 12.80 8.07 5.13
C GLN A 33 14.01 7.16 5.43
N GLN A 34 13.95 6.36 6.48
CA GLN A 34 14.98 5.39 6.81
C GLN A 34 15.09 4.28 5.75
N SER A 35 13.99 3.88 5.13
CA SER A 35 13.97 2.85 4.10
C SER A 35 14.64 3.26 2.79
N LEU A 36 14.90 4.55 2.56
CA LEU A 36 15.56 5.03 1.35
C LEU A 36 16.95 4.41 1.13
N THR A 37 17.66 4.07 2.20
CA THR A 37 18.96 3.40 2.11
C THR A 37 18.86 2.00 1.49
N GLN A 38 17.68 1.38 1.57
CA GLN A 38 17.40 0.05 1.03
C GLN A 38 16.90 0.10 -0.43
N ALA A 39 16.67 1.31 -0.97
CA ALA A 39 16.18 1.48 -2.35
C ALA A 39 17.19 0.98 -3.42
N MET A 40 18.44 0.75 -3.04
CA MET A 40 19.46 0.19 -3.92
C MET A 40 19.41 -1.34 -4.04
N VAL A 41 18.61 -2.00 -3.20
CA VAL A 41 18.42 -3.45 -3.23
C VAL A 41 17.20 -3.76 -4.07
N TYR A 42 17.31 -4.78 -4.93
CA TYR A 42 16.16 -5.23 -5.73
C TYR A 42 15.03 -5.71 -4.80
N PRO A 43 13.78 -5.30 -5.04
CA PRO A 43 12.67 -5.65 -4.17
C PRO A 43 12.45 -7.17 -4.09
N ASP A 44 12.08 -7.66 -2.90
CA ASP A 44 11.65 -9.05 -2.73
C ASP A 44 10.31 -9.29 -3.42
N PRO A 45 10.25 -10.10 -4.50
CA PRO A 45 9.01 -10.34 -5.22
C PRO A 45 7.97 -11.11 -4.39
N GLN A 46 8.39 -11.76 -3.33
CA GLN A 46 7.50 -12.50 -2.43
C GLN A 46 7.00 -11.66 -1.25
N CYS A 47 7.51 -10.45 -1.06
CA CYS A 47 7.15 -9.56 0.06
C CYS A 47 7.17 -10.28 1.42
N GLN A 48 8.16 -11.14 1.66
CA GLN A 48 8.18 -12.04 2.80
C GLN A 48 8.11 -11.30 4.14
N ALA A 49 8.92 -10.27 4.32
CA ALA A 49 8.95 -9.48 5.55
C ALA A 49 7.60 -8.80 5.83
N LEU A 50 6.98 -8.23 4.80
CA LEU A 50 5.67 -7.59 4.91
C LEU A 50 4.58 -8.60 5.25
N ARG A 51 4.56 -9.75 4.58
CA ARG A 51 3.60 -10.83 4.85
C ARG A 51 3.72 -11.36 6.27
N GLN A 52 4.94 -11.53 6.77
CA GLN A 52 5.18 -11.95 8.16
C GLN A 52 4.71 -10.90 9.16
N ALA A 53 4.97 -9.62 8.91
CA ALA A 53 4.51 -8.53 9.77
C ALA A 53 2.98 -8.46 9.84
N ILE A 54 2.30 -8.54 8.69
CA ILE A 54 0.84 -8.56 8.61
C ILE A 54 0.29 -9.81 9.32
N GLY A 55 0.90 -10.97 9.08
CA GLY A 55 0.51 -12.23 9.71
C GLY A 55 0.60 -12.17 11.23
N GLY A 56 1.63 -11.51 11.77
CA GLY A 56 1.80 -11.28 13.20
C GLY A 56 0.69 -10.43 13.80
N VAL A 57 0.30 -9.36 13.12
CA VAL A 57 -0.78 -8.46 13.58
C VAL A 57 -2.14 -9.15 13.56
N TYR A 58 -2.45 -9.87 12.51
CA TYR A 58 -3.78 -10.49 12.30
C TYR A 58 -3.85 -11.95 12.74
N GLN A 59 -2.77 -12.49 13.31
CA GLN A 59 -2.67 -13.90 13.72
C GLN A 59 -3.03 -14.88 12.58
N LYS A 60 -2.45 -14.60 11.41
CA LYS A 60 -2.60 -15.39 10.19
C LYS A 60 -1.25 -15.91 9.71
N ASP A 61 -1.27 -17.08 9.09
CA ASP A 61 -0.11 -17.60 8.42
C ASP A 61 0.28 -16.68 7.24
N ALA A 62 1.54 -16.34 7.13
CA ALA A 62 2.07 -15.55 6.02
C ALA A 62 1.75 -16.18 4.64
N ALA A 63 1.61 -17.51 4.58
CA ALA A 63 1.18 -18.21 3.37
C ALA A 63 -0.24 -17.87 2.90
N CYS A 64 -1.09 -17.34 3.81
CA CYS A 64 -2.45 -16.92 3.51
C CYS A 64 -2.54 -15.44 3.12
N ILE A 65 -1.39 -14.74 2.97
CA ILE A 65 -1.34 -13.31 2.71
C ILE A 65 -0.70 -13.07 1.35
N VAL A 66 -1.36 -12.29 0.52
CA VAL A 66 -0.88 -11.83 -0.78
C VAL A 66 -0.77 -10.31 -0.76
N CYS A 67 0.37 -9.80 -1.21
CA CYS A 67 0.61 -8.37 -1.35
C CYS A 67 0.53 -7.98 -2.83
N GLY A 68 -0.01 -6.81 -3.11
CA GLY A 68 -0.10 -6.27 -4.45
C GLY A 68 -0.07 -4.74 -4.44
N ASN A 69 0.08 -4.16 -5.60
CA ASN A 69 0.13 -2.71 -5.78
C ASN A 69 -1.29 -2.12 -5.87
N GLY A 70 -1.93 -2.05 -4.70
CA GLY A 70 -3.31 -1.59 -4.58
C GLY A 70 -4.35 -2.69 -4.88
N ALA A 71 -5.61 -2.37 -4.61
CA ALA A 71 -6.72 -3.32 -4.76
C ALA A 71 -6.92 -3.78 -6.21
N SER A 72 -6.67 -2.93 -7.18
CA SER A 72 -6.83 -3.26 -8.61
C SER A 72 -5.88 -4.36 -9.05
N ASP A 73 -4.63 -4.33 -8.58
CA ASP A 73 -3.64 -5.37 -8.86
C ASP A 73 -4.06 -6.71 -8.24
N LEU A 74 -4.53 -6.69 -7.00
CA LEU A 74 -5.01 -7.88 -6.30
C LEU A 74 -6.26 -8.47 -6.96
N LEU A 75 -7.20 -7.65 -7.40
CA LEU A 75 -8.40 -8.09 -8.13
C LEU A 75 -8.03 -8.78 -9.45
N LEU A 76 -7.08 -8.19 -10.18
CA LEU A 76 -6.61 -8.77 -11.43
C LEU A 76 -5.86 -10.10 -11.21
N ALA A 77 -5.02 -10.16 -10.17
CA ALA A 77 -4.33 -11.39 -9.80
C ALA A 77 -5.31 -12.49 -9.40
N PHE A 78 -6.33 -12.14 -8.60
CA PHE A 78 -7.40 -13.06 -8.21
C PHE A 78 -8.17 -13.59 -9.43
N ALA A 79 -8.58 -12.70 -10.33
CA ALA A 79 -9.30 -13.11 -11.54
C ALA A 79 -8.48 -14.04 -12.46
N ARG A 80 -7.16 -13.88 -12.47
CA ARG A 80 -6.27 -14.77 -13.25
C ARG A 80 -6.01 -16.11 -12.57
N ALA A 81 -6.09 -16.17 -11.24
CA ALA A 81 -5.86 -17.40 -10.48
C ALA A 81 -7.08 -18.35 -10.51
N PHE A 82 -8.26 -17.81 -10.73
CA PHE A 82 -9.55 -18.54 -10.77
C PHE A 82 -10.30 -18.30 -12.08
#